data_64179f563b570998a83f2ab5f2b421e7
#
_entry.id   64179f563b570998a83f2ab5f2b421e7
#
_cell.length_a   1.000
_cell.length_b   1.000
_cell.length_c   1.000
_cell.angle_alpha   90.00
_cell.angle_beta   90.00
_cell.angle_gamma   90.00
#
_symmetry.space_group_name_H-M   'P 1'
#
loop_
_entity.id
_entity.type
_entity.pdbx_description
1 polymer ?
#
loop_
_entity_poly.entity_id
_entity_poly.type
_entity_poly.pdbx_seq_one_letter_code
_entity_poly.pdbx_strand_id
1 'polypeptide(L)'
;QRQMCIRDRYPVDNRDYEDLKEALQKLQLNDAALEFEPETSTALGFGFRCGFLGLLHMDVVQERLEQEFDLDLIMTAPSVDYHAIMNDGTTKVIDNPSDLPDAGEYKEVQEPYVKAEIMVPNDFVGPVMELCQRKRGEFVTMDYLDKYRVNVIYNMPLAEIIFDFFDDLKSSTKGYASLDYEITGYRATDLVKIDILLNKEPIDALSFIAHRSEAQDRARQMTSMLKKLIPRQNFEVDIQGAIGAKIISRATIKPYLKDVTWKIHTGDPDRRAKLLEKQKRGKKRMKAVGRVEVPQDAFMAVLKMNDDDIKGK
;
A
#
# COMPACT_ATOMS: atom_id res chain seq x y z
N GLN A 1 -20.42 -14.39 8.45
CA GLN A 1 -19.01 -14.06 8.77
C GLN A 1 -18.65 -12.79 8.05
N ARG A 2 -18.17 -11.75 8.76
CA ARG A 2 -17.73 -10.50 8.13
C ARG A 2 -16.37 -10.73 7.49
N GLN A 3 -16.21 -10.27 6.27
CA GLN A 3 -14.90 -10.18 5.62
C GLN A 3 -14.02 -9.23 6.43
N MET A 4 -12.78 -9.63 6.65
CA MET A 4 -11.84 -8.87 7.48
C MET A 4 -10.71 -8.24 6.67
N CYS A 5 -10.49 -8.72 5.45
CA CYS A 5 -9.42 -8.27 4.58
C CYS A 5 -9.94 -8.15 3.15
N ILE A 6 -9.74 -7.01 2.54
CA ILE A 6 -10.09 -6.73 1.14
C ILE A 6 -8.81 -6.55 0.37
N ARG A 7 -8.73 -7.17 -0.82
CA ARG A 7 -7.60 -7.01 -1.72
C ARG A 7 -8.05 -7.13 -3.16
N ASP A 8 -7.67 -6.17 -3.98
CA ASP A 8 -7.94 -6.22 -5.40
C ASP A 8 -6.91 -7.13 -6.10
N ARG A 9 -7.38 -7.86 -7.11
CA ARG A 9 -6.58 -8.77 -7.93
C ARG A 9 -6.75 -8.41 -9.39
N TYR A 10 -5.63 -8.18 -10.06
CA TYR A 10 -5.59 -7.86 -11.48
C TYR A 10 -4.73 -8.90 -12.20
N PRO A 11 -5.15 -9.40 -13.35
CA PRO A 11 -4.29 -10.25 -14.17
C PRO A 11 -3.12 -9.42 -14.71
N VAL A 12 -1.94 -10.03 -14.80
CA VAL A 12 -0.77 -9.41 -15.43
C VAL A 12 -1.05 -9.07 -16.89
N ASP A 13 -1.71 -9.98 -17.60
CA ASP A 13 -2.21 -9.74 -18.95
C ASP A 13 -3.73 -9.54 -18.91
N ASN A 14 -4.22 -8.41 -19.43
CA ASN A 14 -5.66 -8.12 -19.48
C ASN A 14 -6.48 -9.17 -20.28
N ARG A 15 -5.83 -10.00 -21.09
CA ARG A 15 -6.49 -11.10 -21.80
C ARG A 15 -6.96 -12.20 -20.86
N ASP A 16 -6.32 -12.36 -19.72
CA ASP A 16 -6.59 -13.39 -18.71
C ASP A 16 -7.73 -12.98 -17.75
N TYR A 17 -8.40 -11.83 -18.00
CA TYR A 17 -9.50 -11.35 -17.17
C TYR A 17 -10.67 -12.34 -17.08
N GLU A 18 -11.09 -12.92 -18.20
CA GLU A 18 -12.18 -13.91 -18.19
C GLU A 18 -11.75 -15.23 -17.53
N ASP A 19 -10.49 -15.62 -17.68
CA ASP A 19 -9.93 -16.82 -17.03
C ASP A 19 -9.86 -16.61 -15.52
N LEU A 20 -9.46 -15.42 -15.06
CA LEU A 20 -9.48 -15.05 -13.63
C LEU A 20 -10.91 -15.08 -13.07
N LYS A 21 -11.88 -14.57 -13.80
CA LYS A 21 -13.29 -14.59 -13.40
C LYS A 21 -13.80 -16.02 -13.24
N GLU A 22 -13.51 -16.88 -14.22
CA GLU A 22 -13.92 -18.29 -14.16
C GLU A 22 -13.25 -19.03 -13.01
N ALA A 23 -11.97 -18.77 -12.76
CA ALA A 23 -11.23 -19.32 -11.63
C ALA A 23 -11.83 -18.91 -10.27
N LEU A 24 -12.13 -17.62 -10.10
CA LEU A 24 -12.78 -17.10 -8.88
C LEU A 24 -14.17 -17.72 -8.67
N GLN A 25 -14.97 -17.86 -9.71
CA GLN A 25 -16.28 -18.54 -9.64
C GLN A 25 -16.14 -20.00 -9.21
N LYS A 26 -15.15 -20.73 -9.76
CA LYS A 26 -14.89 -22.12 -9.39
C LYS A 26 -14.43 -22.24 -7.93
N LEU A 27 -13.58 -21.32 -7.46
CA LEU A 27 -13.14 -21.28 -6.08
C LEU A 27 -14.31 -20.98 -5.14
N GLN A 28 -15.19 -20.04 -5.48
CA GLN A 28 -16.36 -19.67 -4.68
C GLN A 28 -17.34 -20.83 -4.49
N LEU A 29 -17.45 -21.75 -5.44
CA LEU A 29 -18.27 -22.95 -5.29
C LEU A 29 -17.81 -23.85 -4.12
N ASN A 30 -16.52 -23.86 -3.84
CA ASN A 30 -15.91 -24.65 -2.77
C ASN A 30 -15.64 -23.83 -1.50
N ASP A 31 -15.67 -22.52 -1.61
CA ASP A 31 -15.36 -21.57 -0.56
C ASP A 31 -16.41 -20.46 -0.50
N ALA A 32 -17.46 -20.72 0.27
CA ALA A 32 -18.58 -19.78 0.43
C ALA A 32 -18.18 -18.45 1.15
N ALA A 33 -16.98 -18.38 1.70
CA ALA A 33 -16.48 -17.19 2.35
C ALA A 33 -15.75 -16.24 1.38
N LEU A 34 -15.38 -16.72 0.20
CA LEU A 34 -14.80 -15.90 -0.86
C LEU A 34 -15.91 -15.10 -1.54
N GLU A 35 -15.87 -13.80 -1.40
CA GLU A 35 -16.69 -12.87 -2.17
C GLU A 35 -15.81 -12.09 -3.13
N PHE A 36 -16.33 -11.81 -4.32
CA PHE A 36 -15.60 -10.99 -5.28
C PHE A 36 -16.57 -10.21 -6.17
N GLU A 37 -16.12 -9.03 -6.57
CA GLU A 37 -16.84 -8.13 -7.47
C GLU A 37 -15.89 -7.54 -8.51
N PRO A 38 -16.38 -7.18 -9.71
CA PRO A 38 -15.56 -6.53 -10.71
C PRO A 38 -15.02 -5.19 -10.22
N GLU A 39 -13.73 -4.95 -10.45
CA GLU A 39 -13.06 -3.69 -10.13
C GLU A 39 -12.28 -3.19 -11.35
N THR A 40 -12.13 -1.87 -11.47
CA THR A 40 -11.40 -1.26 -12.60
C THR A 40 -10.41 -0.23 -12.08
N SER A 41 -9.15 -0.43 -12.43
CA SER A 41 -8.09 0.53 -12.16
C SER A 41 -7.65 1.21 -13.47
N THR A 42 -7.46 2.53 -13.42
CA THR A 42 -6.92 3.28 -14.57
C THR A 42 -5.49 2.88 -14.92
N ALA A 43 -4.76 2.35 -13.95
CA ALA A 43 -3.36 1.93 -14.11
C ALA A 43 -3.21 0.43 -14.43
N LEU A 44 -4.06 -0.44 -13.86
CA LEU A 44 -3.94 -1.90 -13.94
C LEU A 44 -5.00 -2.56 -14.86
N GLY A 45 -5.99 -1.80 -15.29
CA GLY A 45 -7.07 -2.30 -16.13
C GLY A 45 -8.20 -2.96 -15.34
N PHE A 46 -8.76 -4.03 -15.89
CA PHE A 46 -9.88 -4.77 -15.29
C PHE A 46 -9.37 -5.85 -14.34
N GLY A 47 -10.01 -5.97 -13.19
CA GLY A 47 -9.70 -6.96 -12.16
C GLY A 47 -10.89 -7.26 -11.27
N PHE A 48 -10.62 -7.82 -10.11
CA PHE A 48 -11.64 -8.18 -9.13
C PHE A 48 -11.20 -7.74 -7.73
N ARG A 49 -12.11 -7.11 -7.01
CA ARG A 49 -12.03 -6.89 -5.58
C ARG A 49 -12.47 -8.16 -4.87
N CYS A 50 -11.63 -8.70 -4.00
CA CYS A 50 -11.88 -9.93 -3.30
C CYS A 50 -11.89 -9.70 -1.79
N GLY A 51 -12.91 -10.23 -1.12
CA GLY A 51 -13.03 -10.23 0.33
C GLY A 51 -12.63 -11.56 0.94
N PHE A 52 -11.87 -11.52 2.03
CA PHE A 52 -11.32 -12.68 2.71
C PHE A 52 -11.62 -12.66 4.20
N LEU A 53 -11.65 -13.85 4.83
CA LEU A 53 -11.84 -13.99 6.29
C LEU A 53 -10.59 -13.59 7.10
N GLY A 54 -9.44 -13.50 6.45
CA GLY A 54 -8.15 -13.17 7.06
C GLY A 54 -6.99 -13.49 6.15
N LEU A 55 -5.76 -13.26 6.62
CA LEU A 55 -4.53 -13.41 5.83
C LEU A 55 -4.35 -14.84 5.30
N LEU A 56 -4.48 -15.84 6.15
CA LEU A 56 -4.32 -17.24 5.75
C LEU A 56 -5.30 -17.64 4.64
N HIS A 57 -6.56 -17.19 4.76
CA HIS A 57 -7.55 -17.43 3.71
C HIS A 57 -7.13 -16.79 2.39
N MET A 58 -6.63 -15.56 2.45
CA MET A 58 -6.13 -14.82 1.29
C MET A 58 -4.95 -15.55 0.62
N ASP A 59 -3.98 -16.04 1.42
CA ASP A 59 -2.79 -16.73 0.91
C ASP A 59 -3.17 -18.06 0.24
N VAL A 60 -4.09 -18.82 0.85
CA VAL A 60 -4.59 -20.08 0.28
C VAL A 60 -5.31 -19.84 -1.05
N VAL A 61 -6.18 -18.83 -1.14
CA VAL A 61 -6.88 -18.49 -2.39
C VAL A 61 -5.89 -18.05 -3.46
N GLN A 62 -4.87 -17.28 -3.09
CA GLN A 62 -3.82 -16.85 -4.01
C GLN A 62 -3.04 -18.04 -4.56
N GLU A 63 -2.52 -18.89 -3.68
CA GLU A 63 -1.75 -20.06 -4.07
C GLU A 63 -2.55 -20.98 -5.01
N ARG A 64 -3.85 -21.12 -4.75
CA ARG A 64 -4.75 -21.88 -5.62
C ARG A 64 -4.94 -21.22 -6.98
N LEU A 65 -5.11 -19.89 -7.06
CA LEU A 65 -5.22 -19.17 -8.34
C LEU A 65 -3.94 -19.30 -9.18
N GLU A 66 -2.78 -19.23 -8.55
CA GLU A 66 -1.49 -19.39 -9.22
C GLU A 66 -1.20 -20.84 -9.63
N GLN A 67 -1.45 -21.82 -8.74
CA GLN A 67 -1.07 -23.23 -8.99
C GLN A 67 -2.12 -24.04 -9.73
N GLU A 68 -3.43 -23.85 -9.45
CA GLU A 68 -4.49 -24.65 -10.08
C GLU A 68 -4.94 -24.06 -11.42
N PHE A 69 -4.83 -22.73 -11.58
CA PHE A 69 -5.34 -22.02 -12.76
C PHE A 69 -4.25 -21.36 -13.61
N ASP A 70 -2.97 -21.45 -13.19
CA ASP A 70 -1.79 -20.90 -13.91
C ASP A 70 -1.95 -19.40 -14.24
N LEU A 71 -2.48 -18.63 -13.27
CA LEU A 71 -2.74 -17.21 -13.43
C LEU A 71 -1.66 -16.38 -12.75
N ASP A 72 -0.99 -15.51 -13.51
CA ASP A 72 -0.10 -14.49 -12.97
C ASP A 72 -0.93 -13.27 -12.54
N LEU A 73 -0.90 -12.96 -11.22
CA LEU A 73 -1.75 -11.94 -10.63
C LEU A 73 -0.96 -10.80 -10.01
N ILE A 74 -1.45 -9.58 -10.22
CA ILE A 74 -1.06 -8.38 -9.47
C ILE A 74 -2.07 -8.20 -8.33
N MET A 75 -1.56 -8.12 -7.12
CA MET A 75 -2.39 -7.85 -5.94
C MET A 75 -2.14 -6.43 -5.44
N THR A 76 -3.20 -5.76 -5.03
CA THR A 76 -3.07 -4.48 -4.32
C THR A 76 -2.71 -4.70 -2.85
N ALA A 77 -2.29 -3.65 -2.16
CA ALA A 77 -2.12 -3.71 -0.71
C ALA A 77 -3.44 -4.11 -0.04
N PRO A 78 -3.40 -4.96 1.01
CA PRO A 78 -4.62 -5.28 1.74
C PRO A 78 -5.21 -4.01 2.32
N SER A 79 -6.52 -3.88 2.24
CA SER A 79 -7.27 -2.77 2.79
C SER A 79 -8.28 -3.28 3.83
N VAL A 80 -8.73 -2.39 4.67
CA VAL A 80 -9.83 -2.60 5.59
C VAL A 80 -10.95 -1.64 5.23
N ASP A 81 -12.18 -1.98 5.62
CA ASP A 81 -13.29 -1.06 5.48
C ASP A 81 -13.16 0.07 6.48
N TYR A 82 -13.13 1.30 6.00
CA TYR A 82 -13.24 2.49 6.83
C TYR A 82 -14.67 3.02 6.81
N HIS A 83 -15.09 3.64 7.89
CA HIS A 83 -16.38 4.31 7.98
C HIS A 83 -16.19 5.83 8.04
N ALA A 84 -16.62 6.55 7.01
CA ALA A 84 -16.68 8.01 7.05
C ALA A 84 -18.04 8.44 7.59
N ILE A 85 -18.06 9.13 8.71
CA ILE A 85 -19.27 9.74 9.27
C ILE A 85 -19.45 11.11 8.62
N MET A 86 -20.42 11.21 7.74
CA MET A 86 -20.68 12.42 6.96
C MET A 86 -21.27 13.53 7.84
N ASN A 87 -21.22 14.77 7.35
CA ASN A 87 -21.76 15.93 8.08
C ASN A 87 -23.27 15.86 8.29
N ASP A 88 -24.00 15.15 7.46
CA ASP A 88 -25.43 14.87 7.59
C ASP A 88 -25.77 13.75 8.58
N GLY A 89 -24.75 13.08 9.14
CA GLY A 89 -24.89 11.97 10.08
C GLY A 89 -25.00 10.60 9.40
N THR A 90 -24.94 10.51 8.08
CA THR A 90 -24.90 9.22 7.38
C THR A 90 -23.51 8.59 7.48
N THR A 91 -23.45 7.27 7.48
CA THR A 91 -22.18 6.52 7.44
C THR A 91 -21.94 6.03 6.03
N LYS A 92 -20.80 6.42 5.44
CA LYS A 92 -20.33 5.92 4.16
C LYS A 92 -19.21 4.90 4.41
N VAL A 93 -19.38 3.69 3.91
CA VAL A 93 -18.30 2.68 3.93
C VAL A 93 -17.31 3.04 2.83
N ILE A 94 -16.02 3.03 3.18
CA ILE A 94 -14.90 3.35 2.30
C ILE A 94 -14.02 2.11 2.25
N ASP A 95 -14.11 1.38 1.19
CA ASP A 95 -13.32 0.20 0.88
C ASP A 95 -12.17 0.49 -0.10
N ASN A 96 -12.30 1.59 -0.87
CA ASN A 96 -11.25 2.11 -1.74
C ASN A 96 -10.78 3.49 -1.24
N PRO A 97 -9.48 3.75 -1.13
CA PRO A 97 -8.97 5.08 -0.76
C PRO A 97 -9.49 6.22 -1.64
N SER A 98 -9.80 5.94 -2.93
CA SER A 98 -10.34 6.94 -3.85
C SER A 98 -11.75 7.41 -3.50
N ASP A 99 -12.52 6.59 -2.77
CA ASP A 99 -13.90 6.89 -2.37
C ASP A 99 -14.00 7.73 -1.09
N LEU A 100 -12.85 7.99 -0.43
CA LEU A 100 -12.83 8.87 0.72
C LEU A 100 -13.21 10.29 0.30
N PRO A 101 -14.27 10.88 0.88
CA PRO A 101 -14.70 12.24 0.58
C PRO A 101 -13.62 13.27 0.90
N ASP A 102 -13.75 14.46 0.32
CA ASP A 102 -12.84 15.56 0.60
C ASP A 102 -12.90 16.02 2.06
N ALA A 103 -11.77 16.50 2.57
CA ALA A 103 -11.69 17.04 3.92
C ALA A 103 -12.68 18.20 4.10
N GLY A 104 -13.64 18.01 5.03
CA GLY A 104 -14.73 18.96 5.28
C GLY A 104 -16.11 18.43 4.91
N GLU A 105 -16.24 17.36 4.14
CA GLU A 105 -17.52 16.70 3.83
C GLU A 105 -17.92 15.69 4.91
N TYR A 106 -16.98 15.24 5.72
CA TYR A 106 -17.19 14.30 6.83
C TYR A 106 -16.74 14.88 8.16
N LYS A 107 -17.31 14.38 9.26
CA LYS A 107 -16.95 14.76 10.64
C LYS A 107 -15.73 13.99 11.13
N GLU A 108 -15.72 12.69 10.89
CA GLU A 108 -14.68 11.76 11.34
C GLU A 108 -14.59 10.55 10.44
N VAL A 109 -13.43 9.92 10.44
CA VAL A 109 -13.22 8.62 9.82
C VAL A 109 -12.94 7.61 10.92
N GLN A 110 -13.59 6.45 10.83
CA GLN A 110 -13.45 5.36 11.79
C GLN A 110 -12.75 4.19 11.11
N GLU A 111 -11.82 3.56 11.84
CA GLU A 111 -11.17 2.33 11.43
C GLU A 111 -11.57 1.15 12.32
N PRO A 112 -11.57 -0.08 11.78
CA PRO A 112 -11.88 -1.26 12.57
C PRO A 112 -10.75 -1.54 13.57
N TYR A 113 -11.12 -1.82 14.80
CA TYR A 113 -10.24 -2.22 15.89
C TYR A 113 -10.44 -3.68 16.24
N VAL A 114 -9.37 -4.31 16.65
CA VAL A 114 -9.36 -5.68 17.15
C VAL A 114 -8.79 -5.74 18.55
N LYS A 115 -9.23 -6.73 19.31
CA LYS A 115 -8.58 -7.22 20.50
C LYS A 115 -7.60 -8.30 20.05
N ALA A 116 -6.31 -8.00 20.10
CA ALA A 116 -5.25 -8.94 19.77
C ALA A 116 -4.76 -9.66 21.04
N GLU A 117 -4.73 -10.96 21.02
CA GLU A 117 -4.22 -11.84 22.09
C GLU A 117 -2.93 -12.50 21.59
N ILE A 118 -1.81 -12.12 22.19
CA ILE A 118 -0.48 -12.56 21.77
C ILE A 118 0.10 -13.46 22.85
N MET A 119 0.21 -14.73 22.55
CA MET A 119 0.80 -15.71 23.44
C MET A 119 2.29 -15.86 23.13
N VAL A 120 3.15 -15.64 24.13
CA VAL A 120 4.59 -15.56 23.94
C VAL A 120 5.35 -16.04 25.18
N PRO A 121 6.57 -16.61 25.05
CA PRO A 121 7.46 -16.88 26.19
C PRO A 121 7.90 -15.59 26.88
N ASN A 122 8.11 -15.64 28.20
CA ASN A 122 8.50 -14.49 29.02
C ASN A 122 9.66 -13.67 28.45
N ASP A 123 10.64 -14.34 27.85
CA ASP A 123 11.86 -13.68 27.33
C ASP A 123 11.56 -12.71 26.17
N PHE A 124 10.42 -12.86 25.51
CA PHE A 124 10.03 -12.07 24.34
C PHE A 124 8.92 -11.06 24.62
N VAL A 125 8.45 -10.92 25.86
CA VAL A 125 7.39 -9.95 26.21
C VAL A 125 7.81 -8.52 25.86
N GLY A 126 9.05 -8.12 26.18
CA GLY A 126 9.57 -6.79 25.86
C GLY A 126 9.51 -6.46 24.35
N PRO A 127 10.12 -7.27 23.48
CA PRO A 127 10.02 -7.10 22.03
C PRO A 127 8.59 -7.05 21.49
N VAL A 128 7.67 -7.88 22.03
CA VAL A 128 6.26 -7.87 21.63
C VAL A 128 5.57 -6.56 22.03
N MET A 129 5.80 -6.09 23.27
CA MET A 129 5.23 -4.82 23.71
C MET A 129 5.73 -3.65 22.87
N GLU A 130 7.02 -3.62 22.52
CA GLU A 130 7.60 -2.59 21.67
C GLU A 130 7.00 -2.63 20.26
N LEU A 131 6.81 -3.83 19.68
CA LEU A 131 6.16 -4.01 18.40
C LEU A 131 4.73 -3.48 18.42
N CYS A 132 3.92 -3.90 19.41
CA CYS A 132 2.53 -3.44 19.54
C CYS A 132 2.43 -1.92 19.70
N GLN A 133 3.32 -1.31 20.46
CA GLN A 133 3.34 0.15 20.62
C GLN A 133 3.68 0.87 19.31
N ARG A 134 4.64 0.37 18.54
CA ARG A 134 4.95 0.92 17.20
C ARG A 134 3.75 0.85 16.25
N LYS A 135 2.96 -0.21 16.35
CA LYS A 135 1.76 -0.45 15.52
C LYS A 135 0.48 0.13 16.18
N ARG A 136 0.60 1.22 16.91
CA ARG A 136 -0.52 1.96 17.53
C ARG A 136 -1.37 1.14 18.50
N GLY A 137 -0.81 0.05 19.04
CA GLY A 137 -1.50 -0.81 20.01
C GLY A 137 -1.68 -0.14 21.38
N GLU A 138 -2.88 -0.29 21.92
CA GLU A 138 -3.23 0.12 23.29
C GLU A 138 -3.17 -1.10 24.20
N PHE A 139 -2.28 -1.09 25.19
CA PHE A 139 -2.15 -2.19 26.15
C PHE A 139 -3.42 -2.33 27.00
N VAL A 140 -3.94 -3.56 27.11
CA VAL A 140 -5.11 -3.88 27.93
C VAL A 140 -4.69 -4.61 29.19
N THR A 141 -4.12 -5.79 29.06
CA THR A 141 -3.67 -6.60 30.19
C THR A 141 -2.60 -7.61 29.76
N MET A 142 -1.99 -8.22 30.75
CA MET A 142 -1.01 -9.28 30.56
C MET A 142 -1.27 -10.39 31.59
N ASP A 143 -1.55 -11.59 31.12
CA ASP A 143 -1.91 -12.73 31.94
C ASP A 143 -0.84 -13.83 31.86
N TYR A 144 -0.28 -14.23 32.98
CA TYR A 144 0.67 -15.33 33.07
C TYR A 144 -0.06 -16.67 33.03
N LEU A 145 0.07 -17.41 31.92
CA LEU A 145 -0.56 -18.72 31.77
C LEU A 145 0.17 -19.79 32.58
N ASP A 146 1.50 -19.71 32.61
CA ASP A 146 2.37 -20.57 33.41
C ASP A 146 3.71 -19.82 33.69
N LYS A 147 4.70 -20.57 34.21
CA LYS A 147 6.03 -19.98 34.51
C LYS A 147 6.80 -19.46 33.27
N TYR A 148 6.42 -19.90 32.09
CA TYR A 148 7.18 -19.68 30.85
C TYR A 148 6.42 -18.89 29.80
N ARG A 149 5.07 -18.88 29.85
CA ARG A 149 4.22 -18.30 28.83
C ARG A 149 3.30 -17.22 29.39
N VAL A 150 3.21 -16.15 28.62
CA VAL A 150 2.40 -14.97 28.90
C VAL A 150 1.45 -14.74 27.75
N ASN A 151 0.21 -14.39 28.05
CA ASN A 151 -0.75 -13.84 27.10
C ASN A 151 -0.79 -12.33 27.26
N VAL A 152 -0.41 -11.60 26.21
CA VAL A 152 -0.41 -10.13 26.19
C VAL A 152 -1.58 -9.69 25.34
N ILE A 153 -2.43 -8.82 25.88
CA ILE A 153 -3.65 -8.38 25.22
C ILE A 153 -3.56 -6.90 24.87
N TYR A 154 -3.79 -6.60 23.61
CA TYR A 154 -3.80 -5.24 23.06
C TYR A 154 -5.09 -4.96 22.27
N ASN A 155 -5.55 -3.71 22.32
CA ASN A 155 -6.47 -3.21 21.31
C ASN A 155 -5.66 -2.55 20.20
N MET A 156 -5.86 -2.97 18.95
CA MET A 156 -5.06 -2.51 17.82
C MET A 156 -5.94 -2.20 16.61
N PRO A 157 -5.54 -1.24 15.76
CA PRO A 157 -6.18 -1.10 14.47
C PRO A 157 -5.96 -2.34 13.61
N LEU A 158 -7.03 -2.84 12.98
CA LEU A 158 -6.93 -4.02 12.12
C LEU A 158 -5.96 -3.80 10.95
N ALA A 159 -5.93 -2.59 10.40
CA ALA A 159 -5.03 -2.23 9.32
C ALA A 159 -3.54 -2.49 9.65
N GLU A 160 -3.12 -2.24 10.90
CA GLU A 160 -1.74 -2.49 11.33
C GLU A 160 -1.38 -3.97 11.45
N ILE A 161 -2.39 -4.84 11.66
CA ILE A 161 -2.19 -6.30 11.78
C ILE A 161 -2.11 -6.95 10.40
N ILE A 162 -2.94 -6.49 9.45
CA ILE A 162 -3.05 -7.09 8.12
C ILE A 162 -1.77 -6.91 7.29
N PHE A 163 -0.99 -5.85 7.53
CA PHE A 163 0.27 -5.65 6.82
C PHE A 163 1.35 -6.61 7.35
N ASP A 164 2.36 -6.13 8.01
CA ASP A 164 3.58 -6.88 8.31
C ASP A 164 3.65 -7.36 9.77
N PHE A 165 2.60 -7.10 10.57
CA PHE A 165 2.64 -7.37 12.01
C PHE A 165 2.94 -8.83 12.34
N PHE A 166 2.39 -9.79 11.58
CA PHE A 166 2.60 -11.20 11.82
C PHE A 166 4.05 -11.61 11.56
N ASP A 167 4.64 -11.10 10.50
CA ASP A 167 6.04 -11.38 10.14
C ASP A 167 7.00 -10.72 11.13
N ASP A 168 6.73 -9.45 11.51
CA ASP A 168 7.46 -8.75 12.56
C ASP A 168 7.36 -9.50 13.91
N LEU A 169 6.17 -10.00 14.25
CA LEU A 169 5.95 -10.76 15.46
C LEU A 169 6.75 -12.06 15.46
N LYS A 170 6.72 -12.80 14.35
CA LYS A 170 7.49 -14.05 14.18
C LYS A 170 8.98 -13.80 14.23
N SER A 171 9.48 -12.79 13.55
CA SER A 171 10.91 -12.47 13.52
C SER A 171 11.42 -12.00 14.88
N SER A 172 10.68 -11.13 15.59
CA SER A 172 11.05 -10.60 16.91
C SER A 172 11.01 -11.66 18.00
N THR A 173 10.21 -12.72 17.84
CA THR A 173 10.04 -13.80 18.81
C THR A 173 10.66 -15.13 18.37
N LYS A 174 11.47 -15.14 17.30
CA LYS A 174 12.08 -16.37 16.72
C LYS A 174 11.03 -17.46 16.40
N GLY A 175 9.83 -17.04 16.02
CA GLY A 175 8.72 -17.94 15.69
C GLY A 175 7.93 -18.50 16.86
N TYR A 176 8.23 -18.11 18.09
CA TYR A 176 7.55 -18.67 19.28
C TYR A 176 6.21 -18.00 19.60
N ALA A 177 5.95 -16.79 19.09
CA ALA A 177 4.67 -16.12 19.34
C ALA A 177 3.53 -16.70 18.50
N SER A 178 2.35 -16.75 19.10
CA SER A 178 1.08 -16.95 18.40
C SER A 178 0.20 -15.72 18.57
N LEU A 179 -0.58 -15.42 17.55
CA LEU A 179 -1.50 -14.29 17.49
C LEU A 179 -2.90 -14.82 17.24
N ASP A 180 -3.83 -14.41 18.06
CA ASP A 180 -5.27 -14.52 17.82
C ASP A 180 -5.88 -13.11 17.94
N TYR A 181 -6.94 -12.81 17.18
CA TYR A 181 -7.58 -11.50 17.25
C TYR A 181 -9.07 -11.57 16.95
N GLU A 182 -9.81 -10.69 17.59
CA GLU A 182 -11.26 -10.55 17.46
C GLU A 182 -11.63 -9.10 17.19
N ILE A 183 -12.53 -8.86 16.21
CA ILE A 183 -13.01 -7.50 15.90
C ILE A 183 -13.87 -6.99 17.04
N THR A 184 -13.50 -5.84 17.58
CA THR A 184 -14.22 -5.17 18.68
C THR A 184 -15.15 -4.06 18.22
N GLY A 185 -15.00 -3.59 16.99
CA GLY A 185 -15.82 -2.53 16.41
C GLY A 185 -14.99 -1.46 15.70
N TYR A 186 -15.58 -0.31 15.46
CA TYR A 186 -14.95 0.82 14.78
C TYR A 186 -14.66 1.93 15.78
N ARG A 187 -13.52 2.62 15.61
CA ARG A 187 -13.13 3.77 16.42
C ARG A 187 -12.69 4.92 15.53
N ALA A 188 -13.09 6.14 15.91
CA ALA A 188 -12.66 7.36 15.24
C ALA A 188 -11.16 7.58 15.45
N THR A 189 -10.45 7.82 14.35
CA THR A 189 -9.00 8.06 14.34
C THR A 189 -8.65 9.13 13.30
N ASP A 190 -7.50 9.78 13.45
CA ASP A 190 -7.04 10.83 12.53
C ASP A 190 -6.41 10.22 11.28
N LEU A 191 -7.25 9.73 10.39
CA LEU A 191 -6.86 9.12 9.13
C LEU A 191 -6.84 10.15 8.01
N VAL A 192 -5.90 9.98 7.10
CA VAL A 192 -5.75 10.82 5.91
C VAL A 192 -5.49 9.97 4.67
N LYS A 193 -6.07 10.39 3.56
CA LYS A 193 -5.75 9.85 2.25
C LYS A 193 -4.42 10.43 1.77
N ILE A 194 -3.56 9.57 1.28
CA ILE A 194 -2.30 9.94 0.65
C ILE A 194 -2.38 9.57 -0.82
N ASP A 195 -2.33 10.56 -1.67
CA ASP A 195 -2.29 10.40 -3.12
C ASP A 195 -0.85 10.39 -3.61
N ILE A 196 -0.51 9.41 -4.44
CA ILE A 196 0.78 9.37 -5.13
C ILE A 196 0.60 9.95 -6.53
N LEU A 197 1.38 10.98 -6.83
CA LEU A 197 1.32 11.68 -8.11
C LEU A 197 2.62 11.47 -8.90
N LEU A 198 2.47 11.14 -10.17
CA LEU A 198 3.56 11.16 -11.15
C LEU A 198 3.38 12.35 -12.11
N ASN A 199 4.35 13.24 -12.14
CA ASN A 199 4.29 14.47 -12.93
C ASN A 199 3.00 15.28 -12.68
N LYS A 200 2.47 15.27 -11.45
CA LYS A 200 1.22 15.89 -10.98
C LYS A 200 -0.06 15.14 -11.33
N GLU A 201 0.00 14.03 -12.02
CA GLU A 201 -1.16 13.16 -12.27
C GLU A 201 -1.27 12.12 -11.14
N PRO A 202 -2.41 12.00 -10.45
CA PRO A 202 -2.60 11.00 -9.42
C PRO A 202 -2.65 9.60 -10.02
N ILE A 203 -2.12 8.62 -9.26
CA ILE A 203 -2.24 7.19 -9.58
C ILE A 203 -3.10 6.56 -8.50
N ASP A 204 -4.35 6.30 -8.82
CA ASP A 204 -5.34 5.80 -7.87
C ASP A 204 -4.92 4.46 -7.24
N ALA A 205 -4.34 3.56 -8.02
CA ALA A 205 -3.87 2.26 -7.55
C ALA A 205 -2.73 2.33 -6.50
N LEU A 206 -2.07 3.49 -6.36
CA LEU A 206 -1.02 3.72 -5.37
C LEU A 206 -1.47 4.63 -4.23
N SER A 207 -2.72 5.10 -4.25
CA SER A 207 -3.30 5.88 -3.15
C SER A 207 -3.62 4.98 -1.98
N PHE A 208 -3.42 5.45 -0.75
CA PHE A 208 -3.69 4.69 0.46
C PHE A 208 -4.14 5.59 1.61
N ILE A 209 -4.79 4.97 2.60
CA ILE A 209 -5.19 5.64 3.83
C ILE A 209 -4.20 5.29 4.92
N ALA A 210 -3.74 6.28 5.67
CA ALA A 210 -2.85 6.10 6.80
C ALA A 210 -3.17 7.06 7.94
N HIS A 211 -2.72 6.72 9.14
CA HIS A 211 -2.80 7.64 10.27
C HIS A 211 -1.92 8.88 10.03
N ARG A 212 -2.41 10.07 10.39
CA ARG A 212 -1.74 11.35 10.10
C ARG A 212 -0.31 11.42 10.64
N SER A 213 -0.04 10.81 11.79
CA SER A 213 1.31 10.80 12.38
C SER A 213 2.33 10.06 11.51
N GLU A 214 1.92 9.04 10.78
CA GLU A 214 2.78 8.20 9.93
C GLU A 214 2.76 8.60 8.46
N ALA A 215 1.79 9.43 8.08
CA ALA A 215 1.52 9.79 6.69
C ALA A 215 2.76 10.30 5.95
N GLN A 216 3.59 11.12 6.61
CA GLN A 216 4.79 11.68 5.99
C GLN A 216 5.87 10.63 5.75
N ASP A 217 6.08 9.72 6.70
CA ASP A 217 7.12 8.69 6.61
C ASP A 217 6.71 7.62 5.59
N ARG A 218 5.47 7.17 5.60
CA ARG A 218 4.94 6.25 4.59
C ARG A 218 4.99 6.86 3.18
N ALA A 219 4.61 8.13 3.02
CA ALA A 219 4.71 8.81 1.72
C ALA A 219 6.17 8.96 1.24
N ARG A 220 7.13 9.21 2.16
CA ARG A 220 8.55 9.31 1.84
C ARG A 220 9.11 7.96 1.40
N GLN A 221 8.75 6.89 2.07
CA GLN A 221 9.14 5.52 1.74
C GLN A 221 8.64 5.16 0.34
N MET A 222 7.33 5.35 0.10
CA MET A 222 6.68 5.09 -1.18
C MET A 222 7.36 5.85 -2.33
N THR A 223 7.57 7.15 -2.17
CA THR A 223 8.21 7.97 -3.22
C THR A 223 9.67 7.57 -3.45
N SER A 224 10.40 7.15 -2.40
CA SER A 224 11.79 6.69 -2.50
C SER A 224 11.90 5.35 -3.21
N MET A 225 10.96 4.43 -2.95
CA MET A 225 10.90 3.12 -3.59
C MET A 225 10.52 3.26 -5.06
N LEU A 226 9.48 3.99 -5.39
CA LEU A 226 9.08 4.26 -6.77
C LEU A 226 10.22 4.90 -7.57
N LYS A 227 11.02 5.77 -6.95
CA LYS A 227 12.22 6.34 -7.60
C LYS A 227 13.27 5.28 -7.98
N LYS A 228 13.39 4.19 -7.22
CA LYS A 228 14.34 3.09 -7.53
C LYS A 228 13.82 2.20 -8.66
N LEU A 229 12.50 1.98 -8.68
CA LEU A 229 11.83 1.02 -9.56
C LEU A 229 11.44 1.60 -10.92
N ILE A 230 11.01 2.85 -10.96
CA ILE A 230 10.64 3.50 -12.23
C ILE A 230 11.91 3.79 -13.03
N PRO A 231 12.04 3.28 -14.27
CA PRO A 231 13.21 3.51 -15.10
C PRO A 231 13.33 4.98 -15.50
N ARG A 232 14.57 5.43 -15.70
CA ARG A 232 14.82 6.78 -16.20
C ARG A 232 14.15 6.96 -17.56
N GLN A 233 13.56 8.14 -17.76
CA GLN A 233 12.94 8.57 -19.00
C GLN A 233 13.78 9.64 -19.70
N ASN A 234 13.39 10.02 -20.92
CA ASN A 234 14.03 11.13 -21.64
C ASN A 234 13.71 12.51 -21.04
N PHE A 235 12.78 12.57 -20.11
CA PHE A 235 12.38 13.76 -19.34
C PHE A 235 12.43 13.46 -17.85
N GLU A 236 12.37 14.51 -17.04
CA GLU A 236 12.36 14.41 -15.59
C GLU A 236 11.00 13.89 -15.11
N VAL A 237 11.01 12.89 -14.23
CA VAL A 237 9.81 12.37 -13.59
C VAL A 237 9.78 12.84 -12.14
N ASP A 238 8.75 13.59 -11.78
CA ASP A 238 8.48 14.01 -10.41
C ASP A 238 7.51 13.02 -9.78
N ILE A 239 7.93 12.42 -8.66
CA ILE A 239 7.12 11.53 -7.82
C ILE A 239 6.77 12.32 -6.57
N GLN A 240 5.50 12.43 -6.24
CA GLN A 240 5.04 13.23 -5.10
C GLN A 240 4.03 12.42 -4.29
N GLY A 241 4.11 12.53 -2.96
CA GLY A 241 3.06 12.09 -2.06
C GLY A 241 2.35 13.32 -1.52
N ALA A 242 1.02 13.35 -1.58
CA ALA A 242 0.22 14.49 -1.18
C ALA A 242 -0.97 14.09 -0.29
N ILE A 243 -1.36 14.99 0.60
CA ILE A 243 -2.61 14.93 1.34
C ILE A 243 -3.47 16.08 0.82
N GLY A 244 -4.48 15.77 0.01
CA GLY A 244 -5.22 16.78 -0.73
C GLY A 244 -4.29 17.66 -1.57
N ALA A 245 -4.33 18.96 -1.39
CA ALA A 245 -3.46 19.89 -2.14
C ALA A 245 -2.02 19.99 -1.58
N LYS A 246 -1.74 19.44 -0.38
CA LYS A 246 -0.44 19.60 0.29
C LYS A 246 0.50 18.45 -0.04
N ILE A 247 1.62 18.77 -0.72
CA ILE A 247 2.69 17.81 -0.97
C ILE A 247 3.47 17.60 0.33
N ILE A 248 3.56 16.33 0.79
CA ILE A 248 4.25 15.91 2.01
C ILE A 248 5.54 15.16 1.73
N SER A 249 5.69 14.59 0.53
CA SER A 249 6.91 13.90 0.09
C SER A 249 7.19 14.19 -1.37
N ARG A 250 8.47 14.19 -1.76
CA ARG A 250 8.89 14.39 -3.15
C ARG A 250 10.16 13.62 -3.45
N ALA A 251 10.18 12.92 -4.57
CA ALA A 251 11.36 12.33 -5.16
C ALA A 251 11.41 12.70 -6.67
N THR A 252 12.59 12.76 -7.25
CA THR A 252 12.74 13.12 -8.66
C THR A 252 13.68 12.13 -9.34
N ILE A 253 13.26 11.60 -10.49
CA ILE A 253 14.08 10.76 -11.36
C ILE A 253 14.68 11.67 -12.44
N LYS A 254 16.01 11.77 -12.45
CA LYS A 254 16.73 12.58 -13.43
C LYS A 254 16.61 11.95 -14.83
N PRO A 255 16.38 12.74 -15.88
CA PRO A 255 16.28 12.23 -17.24
C PRO A 255 17.61 11.70 -17.77
N TYR A 256 17.56 10.89 -18.83
CA TYR A 256 18.75 10.61 -19.62
C TYR A 256 19.32 11.93 -20.18
N LEU A 257 20.62 12.14 -19.97
CA LEU A 257 21.34 13.29 -20.48
C LEU A 257 22.21 12.83 -21.65
N LYS A 258 21.91 13.35 -22.86
CA LYS A 258 22.84 13.25 -23.97
C LYS A 258 23.75 14.46 -23.89
N ASP A 259 25.07 14.23 -23.93
CA ASP A 259 26.02 15.34 -24.06
C ASP A 259 25.88 15.96 -25.45
N VAL A 260 25.23 17.12 -25.53
CA VAL A 260 25.04 17.87 -26.79
C VAL A 260 26.20 18.79 -27.09
N THR A 261 27.17 18.86 -26.16
CA THR A 261 28.31 19.79 -26.24
C THR A 261 29.60 19.11 -26.61
N TRP A 262 29.64 17.76 -26.69
CA TRP A 262 30.86 16.98 -26.95
C TRP A 262 31.57 17.32 -28.27
N LYS A 263 30.83 17.82 -29.29
CA LYS A 263 31.38 18.21 -30.58
C LYS A 263 31.91 19.66 -30.60
N ILE A 264 31.76 20.43 -29.52
CA ILE A 264 32.23 21.80 -29.44
C ILE A 264 33.64 21.78 -28.86
N HIS A 265 34.63 21.64 -29.73
CA HIS A 265 36.05 21.58 -29.34
C HIS A 265 36.66 22.95 -29.02
N THR A 266 36.07 24.05 -29.48
CA THR A 266 36.50 25.42 -29.22
C THR A 266 35.53 26.09 -28.25
N GLY A 267 36.10 26.79 -27.27
CA GLY A 267 35.35 27.36 -26.12
C GLY A 267 34.43 28.53 -26.49
N ASP A 268 33.44 28.28 -27.36
CA ASP A 268 32.36 29.24 -27.61
C ASP A 268 31.26 29.04 -26.54
N PRO A 269 31.26 29.85 -25.47
CA PRO A 269 30.30 29.72 -24.37
C PRO A 269 28.86 29.99 -24.81
N ASP A 270 28.64 30.90 -25.79
CA ASP A 270 27.31 31.26 -26.26
C ASP A 270 26.65 30.12 -27.04
N ARG A 271 27.43 29.45 -27.90
CA ARG A 271 26.96 28.29 -28.65
C ARG A 271 26.61 27.11 -27.71
N ARG A 272 27.45 26.90 -26.68
CA ARG A 272 27.22 25.89 -25.65
C ARG A 272 25.92 26.17 -24.86
N ALA A 273 25.74 27.44 -24.43
CA ALA A 273 24.55 27.87 -23.72
C ALA A 273 23.27 27.67 -24.56
N LYS A 274 23.29 28.07 -25.86
CA LYS A 274 22.15 27.88 -26.78
C LYS A 274 21.78 26.40 -26.97
N LEU A 275 22.76 25.49 -27.08
CA LEU A 275 22.50 24.07 -27.22
C LEU A 275 21.88 23.45 -25.94
N LEU A 276 22.40 23.82 -24.77
CA LEU A 276 21.86 23.41 -23.49
C LEU A 276 20.44 23.94 -23.29
N GLU A 277 20.17 25.19 -23.67
CA GLU A 277 18.83 25.76 -23.59
C GLU A 277 17.84 25.05 -24.52
N LYS A 278 18.27 24.76 -25.76
CA LYS A 278 17.45 23.98 -26.71
C LYS A 278 17.12 22.58 -26.16
N GLN A 279 18.10 21.91 -25.54
CA GLN A 279 17.91 20.64 -24.90
C GLN A 279 16.91 20.75 -23.74
N LYS A 280 17.04 21.76 -22.87
CA LYS A 280 16.14 22.05 -21.77
C LYS A 280 14.70 22.28 -22.25
N ARG A 281 14.53 23.09 -23.31
CA ARG A 281 13.22 23.33 -23.94
C ARG A 281 12.61 22.05 -24.52
N GLY A 282 13.42 21.25 -25.22
CA GLY A 282 12.99 19.96 -25.77
C GLY A 282 12.49 19.01 -24.68
N LYS A 283 13.22 18.88 -23.57
CA LYS A 283 12.82 18.05 -22.41
C LYS A 283 11.56 18.55 -21.74
N LYS A 284 11.38 19.86 -21.60
CA LYS A 284 10.15 20.45 -21.06
C LYS A 284 8.93 20.12 -21.93
N ARG A 285 9.08 20.11 -23.26
CA ARG A 285 8.01 19.68 -24.19
C ARG A 285 7.71 18.18 -24.05
N MET A 286 8.75 17.35 -23.96
CA MET A 286 8.59 15.92 -23.76
C MET A 286 7.86 15.60 -22.43
N LYS A 287 8.18 16.32 -21.35
CA LYS A 287 7.50 16.17 -20.06
C LYS A 287 6.00 16.53 -20.14
N ALA A 288 5.63 17.51 -20.97
CA ALA A 288 4.24 17.96 -21.13
C ALA A 288 3.37 17.00 -21.95
N VAL A 289 3.97 16.10 -22.74
CA VAL A 289 3.26 15.16 -23.65
C VAL A 289 3.48 13.71 -23.25
N GLY A 290 4.61 13.40 -22.58
CA GLY A 290 5.01 12.05 -22.24
C GLY A 290 4.21 11.54 -21.03
N ARG A 291 3.58 10.38 -21.18
CA ARG A 291 3.06 9.61 -20.06
C ARG A 291 4.19 8.81 -19.43
N VAL A 292 4.17 8.67 -18.11
CA VAL A 292 5.11 7.82 -17.38
C VAL A 292 4.44 6.46 -17.25
N GLU A 293 5.03 5.46 -17.91
CA GLU A 293 4.62 4.06 -17.67
C GLU A 293 5.25 3.60 -16.35
N VAL A 294 4.41 3.17 -15.42
CA VAL A 294 4.84 2.54 -14.18
C VAL A 294 4.96 1.05 -14.48
N PRO A 295 6.16 0.46 -14.36
CA PRO A 295 6.33 -0.98 -14.55
C PRO A 295 5.50 -1.76 -13.52
N GLN A 296 4.99 -2.92 -13.92
CA GLN A 296 4.26 -3.81 -13.02
C GLN A 296 5.08 -4.18 -11.77
N ASP A 297 6.39 -4.40 -11.95
CA ASP A 297 7.31 -4.65 -10.84
C ASP A 297 7.31 -3.53 -9.80
N ALA A 298 7.05 -2.28 -10.22
CA ALA A 298 6.97 -1.16 -9.29
C ALA A 298 5.70 -1.22 -8.43
N PHE A 299 4.57 -1.66 -8.99
CA PHE A 299 3.36 -1.92 -8.20
C PHE A 299 3.60 -3.08 -7.23
N MET A 300 4.13 -4.20 -7.71
CA MET A 300 4.40 -5.38 -6.89
C MET A 300 5.36 -5.09 -5.73
N ALA A 301 6.43 -4.34 -5.98
CA ALA A 301 7.40 -4.01 -4.95
C ALA A 301 6.85 -3.02 -3.90
N VAL A 302 6.02 -2.06 -4.35
CA VAL A 302 5.33 -1.15 -3.44
C VAL A 302 4.36 -1.91 -2.51
N LEU A 303 3.73 -2.95 -3.04
CA LEU A 303 2.78 -3.79 -2.30
C LEU A 303 3.46 -4.77 -1.33
N LYS A 304 4.75 -5.07 -1.55
CA LYS A 304 5.60 -5.91 -0.68
C LYS A 304 6.48 -5.08 0.27
N MET A 305 6.13 -3.80 0.50
CA MET A 305 6.87 -2.93 1.41
C MET A 305 6.79 -3.45 2.84
N ASN A 306 7.82 -4.16 3.27
CA ASN A 306 8.05 -4.50 4.66
C ASN A 306 8.87 -3.40 5.33
N ASP A 307 8.66 -3.16 6.62
CA ASP A 307 9.41 -2.19 7.45
C ASP A 307 10.94 -2.42 7.42
N ASP A 308 11.41 -3.60 7.03
CA ASP A 308 12.83 -3.93 6.92
C ASP A 308 13.57 -3.21 5.78
N ASP A 309 12.89 -2.79 4.74
CA ASP A 309 13.46 -1.93 3.69
C ASP A 309 13.66 -0.47 4.15
N ILE A 310 13.12 -0.12 5.30
CA ILE A 310 13.15 1.21 5.93
C ILE A 310 14.50 1.48 6.59
N LYS A 311 15.12 0.46 7.15
CA LYS A 311 16.46 0.53 7.74
C LYS A 311 17.49 0.23 6.67
N GLY A 312 17.53 1.08 5.64
CA GLY A 312 18.57 1.03 4.63
C GLY A 312 19.94 0.95 5.29
N LYS A 313 20.66 -0.12 4.90
CA LYS A 313 22.09 -0.20 5.10
C LYS A 313 22.82 1.01 4.55
#